data_93448f61827d257f9d9b2b822f8443e2
#
_entry.id   93448f61827d257f9d9b2b822f8443e2
#
_cell.length_a   1.000
_cell.length_b   1.000
_cell.length_c   1.000
_cell.angle_alpha   90.00
_cell.angle_beta   90.00
_cell.angle_gamma   90.00
#
_symmetry.space_group_name_H-M   'P 1'
#
loop_
_entity.id
_entity.type
_entity.pdbx_description
1 polymer ?
#
loop_
_entity_poly.entity_id
_entity_poly.type
_entity_poly.pdbx_seq_one_letter_code
_entity_poly.pdbx_strand_id
1 'polypeptide(L)'
;MPRRLLGAWLLSAAMGGVGLVEGILFSAQGRPLPAVLAITVLGLIAWVVSPAAFPRSPSGRAVDGPSGAVVYWRPGCMYCLRLCWSLGRLARRATRVDIWADDDAAAFVRGVNHGNETVPTVVVENTVRTNPEVGWVRRALQEGSATA
;
A
#
# COMPACT_ATOMS: atom_id res chain seq x y z
N MET A 1 17.35 -6.82 -2.32
CA MET A 1 16.01 -6.57 -1.75
C MET A 1 16.19 -5.85 -0.43
N PRO A 2 15.60 -4.68 -0.18
CA PRO A 2 15.75 -4.00 1.11
C PRO A 2 15.19 -4.86 2.24
N ARG A 3 15.90 -4.88 3.39
CA ARG A 3 15.56 -5.74 4.55
C ARG A 3 14.11 -5.59 5.03
N ARG A 4 13.54 -4.40 4.88
CA ARG A 4 12.15 -4.10 5.27
C ARG A 4 11.11 -4.80 4.40
N LEU A 5 11.35 -4.92 3.09
CA LEU A 5 10.48 -5.69 2.19
C LEU A 5 10.54 -7.19 2.48
N LEU A 6 11.73 -7.71 2.78
CA LEU A 6 11.88 -9.10 3.19
C LEU A 6 11.05 -9.38 4.45
N GLY A 7 11.09 -8.49 5.44
CA GLY A 7 10.27 -8.60 6.66
C GLY A 7 8.76 -8.63 6.37
N ALA A 8 8.28 -7.77 5.44
CA ALA A 8 6.86 -7.76 5.05
C ALA A 8 6.45 -9.07 4.35
N TRP A 9 7.30 -9.62 3.49
CA TRP A 9 7.04 -10.92 2.85
C TRP A 9 7.03 -12.07 3.85
N LEU A 10 7.99 -12.09 4.79
CA LEU A 10 8.06 -13.12 5.84
C LEU A 10 6.83 -13.04 6.76
N LEU A 11 6.39 -11.85 7.14
CA LEU A 11 5.19 -11.67 7.95
C LEU A 11 3.93 -12.16 7.23
N SER A 12 3.78 -11.81 5.95
CA SER A 12 2.65 -12.28 5.13
C SER A 12 2.65 -13.80 4.97
N ALA A 13 3.82 -14.40 4.73
CA ALA A 13 3.96 -15.85 4.61
C ALA A 13 3.66 -16.56 5.95
N ALA A 14 4.12 -16.00 7.07
CA ALA A 14 3.82 -16.53 8.39
C ALA A 14 2.31 -16.49 8.69
N MET A 15 1.64 -15.36 8.43
CA MET A 15 0.19 -15.24 8.63
C MET A 15 -0.59 -16.24 7.76
N GLY A 16 -0.24 -16.35 6.48
CA GLY A 16 -0.86 -17.32 5.57
C GLY A 16 -0.60 -18.77 6.00
N GLY A 17 0.60 -19.08 6.44
CA GLY A 17 0.98 -20.38 6.95
C GLY A 17 0.21 -20.78 8.22
N VAL A 18 0.05 -19.86 9.17
CA VAL A 18 -0.77 -20.08 10.37
C VAL A 18 -2.22 -20.36 9.97
N GLY A 19 -2.79 -19.55 9.06
CA GLY A 19 -4.17 -19.76 8.59
C GLY A 19 -4.38 -21.13 7.95
N LEU A 20 -3.39 -21.61 7.18
CA LEU A 20 -3.44 -22.95 6.57
C LEU A 20 -3.37 -24.06 7.62
N VAL A 21 -2.45 -23.97 8.58
CA VAL A 21 -2.31 -24.95 9.67
C VAL A 21 -3.58 -25.02 10.51
N GLU A 22 -4.12 -23.88 10.94
CA GLU A 22 -5.38 -23.83 11.69
C GLU A 22 -6.54 -24.42 10.88
N GLY A 23 -6.62 -24.09 9.59
CA GLY A 23 -7.65 -24.65 8.71
C GLY A 23 -7.57 -26.17 8.61
N ILE A 24 -6.38 -26.75 8.48
CA ILE A 24 -6.16 -28.21 8.46
C ILE A 24 -6.57 -28.84 9.81
N LEU A 25 -6.14 -28.26 10.93
CA LEU A 25 -6.43 -28.76 12.26
C LEU A 25 -7.95 -28.76 12.55
N PHE A 26 -8.66 -27.69 12.24
CA PHE A 26 -10.13 -27.63 12.40
C PHE A 26 -10.85 -28.60 11.46
N SER A 27 -10.37 -28.76 10.23
CA SER A 27 -10.94 -29.72 9.29
C SER A 27 -10.77 -31.18 9.79
N ALA A 28 -9.61 -31.51 10.33
CA ALA A 28 -9.34 -32.81 10.90
C ALA A 28 -10.22 -33.13 12.14
N GLN A 29 -10.67 -32.09 12.86
CA GLN A 29 -11.61 -32.19 13.98
C GLN A 29 -13.08 -32.25 13.54
N GLY A 30 -13.37 -32.28 12.24
CA GLY A 30 -14.74 -32.25 11.70
C GLY A 30 -15.45 -30.89 11.88
N ARG A 31 -14.69 -29.81 12.02
CA ARG A 31 -15.20 -28.44 12.26
C ARG A 31 -14.96 -27.55 11.04
N PRO A 32 -15.75 -27.69 9.95
CA PRO A 32 -15.48 -26.99 8.67
C PRO A 32 -15.66 -25.46 8.77
N LEU A 33 -16.60 -24.96 9.58
CA LEU A 33 -16.88 -23.53 9.67
C LEU A 33 -15.68 -22.74 10.24
N PRO A 34 -15.10 -23.08 11.42
CA PRO A 34 -13.90 -22.41 11.90
C PRO A 34 -12.69 -22.61 10.99
N ALA A 35 -12.58 -23.73 10.27
CA ALA A 35 -11.53 -23.93 9.28
C ALA A 35 -11.58 -22.89 8.15
N VAL A 36 -12.77 -22.70 7.55
CA VAL A 36 -12.98 -21.72 6.49
C VAL A 36 -12.74 -20.29 7.02
N LEU A 37 -13.22 -19.98 8.22
CA LEU A 37 -13.01 -18.67 8.83
C LEU A 37 -11.51 -18.38 9.06
N ALA A 38 -10.76 -19.34 9.61
CA ALA A 38 -9.33 -19.17 9.85
C ALA A 38 -8.55 -18.91 8.56
N ILE A 39 -8.77 -19.72 7.53
CA ILE A 39 -8.11 -19.57 6.23
C ILE A 39 -8.48 -18.21 5.61
N THR A 40 -9.76 -17.85 5.63
CA THR A 40 -10.23 -16.60 4.98
C THR A 40 -9.69 -15.37 5.68
N VAL A 41 -9.81 -15.30 7.01
CA VAL A 41 -9.42 -14.11 7.78
C VAL A 41 -7.90 -13.94 7.75
N LEU A 42 -7.14 -15.01 8.06
CA LEU A 42 -5.68 -14.93 8.07
C LEU A 42 -5.10 -14.77 6.66
N GLY A 43 -5.72 -15.36 5.66
CA GLY A 43 -5.37 -15.16 4.25
C GLY A 43 -5.60 -13.70 3.80
N LEU A 44 -6.72 -13.10 4.21
CA LEU A 44 -7.00 -11.69 3.92
C LEU A 44 -6.02 -10.75 4.62
N ILE A 45 -5.70 -11.01 5.88
CA ILE A 45 -4.69 -10.25 6.63
C ILE A 45 -3.33 -10.39 5.95
N ALA A 46 -2.90 -11.61 5.60
CA ALA A 46 -1.66 -11.87 4.90
C ALA A 46 -1.58 -11.09 3.58
N TRP A 47 -2.68 -11.06 2.82
CA TRP A 47 -2.76 -10.31 1.57
C TRP A 47 -2.66 -8.79 1.80
N VAL A 48 -3.39 -8.22 2.76
CA VAL A 48 -3.38 -6.79 3.08
C VAL A 48 -2.00 -6.30 3.54
N VAL A 49 -1.28 -7.13 4.32
CA VAL A 49 0.07 -6.80 4.83
C VAL A 49 1.13 -7.04 3.76
N SER A 50 0.83 -7.82 2.73
CA SER A 50 1.82 -8.17 1.70
C SER A 50 2.17 -6.98 0.80
N PRO A 51 3.41 -6.90 0.32
CA PRO A 51 3.79 -5.92 -0.70
C PRO A 51 3.04 -6.10 -2.03
N ALA A 52 2.35 -7.24 -2.24
CA ALA A 52 1.55 -7.52 -3.42
C ALA A 52 0.16 -6.84 -3.41
N ALA A 53 -0.32 -6.40 -2.25
CA ALA A 53 -1.62 -5.72 -2.12
C ALA A 53 -1.71 -4.42 -2.95
N PHE A 54 -0.55 -3.85 -3.29
CA PHE A 54 -0.46 -2.67 -4.15
C PHE A 54 0.43 -2.94 -5.36
N PRO A 55 -0.06 -2.73 -6.59
CA PRO A 55 0.77 -2.81 -7.77
C PRO A 55 1.90 -1.77 -7.69
N ARG A 56 3.12 -2.22 -7.91
CA ARG A 56 4.32 -1.37 -7.92
C ARG A 56 4.26 -0.42 -9.10
N SER A 57 4.63 0.85 -8.87
CA SER A 57 5.08 1.71 -9.94
C SER A 57 6.54 1.38 -10.28
N PRO A 58 6.99 1.56 -11.53
CA PRO A 58 8.38 1.39 -11.88
C PRO A 58 9.27 2.23 -10.96
N SER A 59 10.39 1.66 -10.51
CA SER A 59 11.45 2.38 -9.82
C SER A 59 12.01 3.46 -10.72
N GLY A 60 12.01 4.68 -10.26
CA GLY A 60 12.55 5.83 -10.98
C GLY A 60 11.95 7.10 -10.41
N ARG A 61 12.69 8.18 -10.39
CA ARG A 61 12.26 9.50 -9.89
C ARG A 61 10.82 9.80 -10.29
N ALA A 62 9.91 9.57 -9.36
CA ALA A 62 8.46 9.56 -9.61
C ALA A 62 7.85 10.97 -9.71
N VAL A 63 8.66 11.98 -10.03
CA VAL A 63 8.18 13.36 -10.22
C VAL A 63 7.46 13.54 -11.56
N ASP A 64 7.67 12.60 -12.51
CA ASP A 64 7.18 12.69 -13.90
C ASP A 64 6.06 11.69 -14.21
N GLY A 65 5.19 11.37 -13.25
CA GLY A 65 4.04 10.49 -13.53
C GLY A 65 3.02 11.17 -14.46
N PRO A 66 2.32 10.39 -15.31
CA PRO A 66 1.42 10.92 -16.34
C PRO A 66 0.25 11.78 -15.82
N SER A 67 0.02 11.82 -14.54
CA SER A 67 -1.04 12.64 -13.90
C SER A 67 -0.50 13.72 -12.97
N GLY A 68 0.81 13.93 -12.90
CA GLY A 68 1.42 14.90 -11.99
C GLY A 68 1.19 14.63 -10.48
N ALA A 69 0.60 13.48 -10.12
CA ALA A 69 0.35 13.12 -8.73
C ALA A 69 1.14 11.87 -8.33
N VAL A 70 1.95 11.99 -7.27
CA VAL A 70 2.75 10.90 -6.71
C VAL A 70 2.26 10.56 -5.30
N VAL A 71 1.97 9.29 -5.05
CA VAL A 71 1.54 8.78 -3.75
C VAL A 71 2.64 7.90 -3.17
N TYR A 72 3.27 8.38 -2.12
CA TYR A 72 4.21 7.60 -1.31
C TYR A 72 3.42 6.74 -0.32
N TRP A 73 3.71 5.44 -0.31
CA TRP A 73 3.00 4.46 0.49
C TRP A 73 3.94 3.37 1.02
N ARG A 74 3.47 2.50 1.90
CA ARG A 74 4.18 1.30 2.35
C ARG A 74 3.21 0.14 2.57
N PRO A 75 3.68 -1.14 2.50
CA PRO A 75 2.89 -2.30 2.88
C PRO A 75 2.30 -2.19 4.30
N GLY A 76 1.07 -2.67 4.49
CA GLY A 76 0.38 -2.64 5.78
C GLY A 76 -0.16 -1.27 6.21
N CYS A 77 -0.11 -0.25 5.35
CA CYS A 77 -0.63 1.08 5.66
C CYS A 77 -2.14 1.16 5.43
N MET A 78 -2.94 1.11 6.49
CA MET A 78 -4.41 1.19 6.41
C MET A 78 -4.91 2.52 5.84
N TYR A 79 -4.24 3.65 6.13
CA TYR A 79 -4.58 4.95 5.56
C TYR A 79 -4.33 4.99 4.05
N CYS A 80 -3.27 4.33 3.57
CA CYS A 80 -2.99 4.20 2.15
C CYS A 80 -4.06 3.37 1.44
N LEU A 81 -4.51 2.25 2.06
CA LEU A 81 -5.62 1.44 1.58
C LEU A 81 -6.90 2.25 1.47
N ARG A 82 -7.25 2.96 2.55
CA ARG A 82 -8.44 3.80 2.60
C ARG A 82 -8.42 4.86 1.49
N LEU A 83 -7.28 5.53 1.29
CA LEU A 83 -7.11 6.51 0.22
C LEU A 83 -7.36 5.87 -1.15
N CYS A 84 -6.71 4.73 -1.44
CA CYS A 84 -6.84 4.03 -2.71
C CYS A 84 -8.27 3.56 -2.98
N TRP A 85 -8.96 3.00 -1.97
CA TRP A 85 -10.34 2.57 -2.10
C TRP A 85 -11.29 3.75 -2.36
N SER A 86 -11.10 4.85 -1.63
CA SER A 86 -11.92 6.06 -1.80
C SER A 86 -11.72 6.73 -3.14
N LEU A 87 -10.55 6.60 -3.76
CA LEU A 87 -10.26 7.08 -5.10
C LEU A 87 -10.79 6.13 -6.20
N GLY A 88 -10.94 4.84 -5.89
CA GLY A 88 -11.42 3.85 -6.82
C GLY A 88 -10.56 3.76 -8.09
N ARG A 89 -11.17 3.89 -9.27
CA ARG A 89 -10.45 3.82 -10.56
C ARG A 89 -9.43 4.94 -10.75
N LEU A 90 -9.64 6.09 -10.13
CA LEU A 90 -8.71 7.24 -10.21
C LEU A 90 -7.37 6.92 -9.56
N ALA A 91 -7.31 6.05 -8.56
CA ALA A 91 -6.07 5.63 -7.93
C ALA A 91 -5.05 5.03 -8.92
N ARG A 92 -5.49 4.50 -10.06
CA ARG A 92 -4.61 3.95 -11.11
C ARG A 92 -3.86 5.04 -11.89
N ARG A 93 -4.31 6.28 -11.82
CA ARG A 93 -3.67 7.42 -12.50
C ARG A 93 -2.52 8.00 -11.69
N ALA A 94 -2.52 7.81 -10.36
CA ALA A 94 -1.43 8.24 -9.52
C ALA A 94 -0.21 7.34 -9.69
N THR A 95 0.97 7.94 -9.74
CA THR A 95 2.23 7.22 -9.57
C THR A 95 2.37 6.81 -8.11
N ARG A 96 2.62 5.52 -7.84
CA ARG A 96 2.70 4.98 -6.48
C ARG A 96 4.11 4.51 -6.18
N VAL A 97 4.71 5.05 -5.13
CA VAL A 97 6.10 4.75 -4.74
C VAL A 97 6.10 4.10 -3.36
N ASP A 98 6.63 2.89 -3.29
CA ASP A 98 6.81 2.16 -2.04
C ASP A 98 8.09 2.61 -1.36
N ILE A 99 7.95 3.32 -0.24
CA ILE A 99 9.09 3.84 0.55
C ILE A 99 9.94 2.75 1.22
N TRP A 100 9.46 1.51 1.26
CA TRP A 100 10.26 0.39 1.76
C TRP A 100 11.07 -0.29 0.66
N ALA A 101 10.71 -0.03 -0.60
CA ALA A 101 11.42 -0.51 -1.77
C ALA A 101 12.47 0.49 -2.30
N ASP A 102 12.30 1.77 -1.95
CA ASP A 102 13.08 2.89 -2.49
C ASP A 102 13.57 3.78 -1.33
N ASP A 103 14.89 3.75 -1.08
CA ASP A 103 15.53 4.50 0.02
C ASP A 103 15.52 6.02 -0.23
N ASP A 104 15.55 6.47 -1.48
CA ASP A 104 15.46 7.89 -1.85
C ASP A 104 14.03 8.40 -1.57
N ALA A 105 13.03 7.61 -1.91
CA ALA A 105 11.64 7.91 -1.58
C ALA A 105 11.41 7.96 -0.06
N ALA A 106 12.00 7.04 0.69
CA ALA A 106 11.95 7.07 2.15
C ALA A 106 12.65 8.33 2.71
N ALA A 107 13.81 8.72 2.15
CA ALA A 107 14.53 9.93 2.55
C ALA A 107 13.70 11.19 2.25
N PHE A 108 13.06 11.26 1.09
CA PHE A 108 12.15 12.35 0.74
C PHE A 108 10.99 12.47 1.74
N VAL A 109 10.29 11.35 2.03
CA VAL A 109 9.17 11.35 2.97
C VAL A 109 9.61 11.78 4.38
N ARG A 110 10.78 11.33 4.84
CA ARG A 110 11.37 11.82 6.12
C ARG A 110 11.66 13.31 6.09
N GLY A 111 12.19 13.83 4.99
CA GLY A 111 12.50 15.25 4.82
C GLY A 111 11.28 16.16 4.98
N VAL A 112 10.14 15.77 4.42
CA VAL A 112 8.90 16.56 4.46
C VAL A 112 8.04 16.30 5.71
N ASN A 113 8.35 15.26 6.50
CA ASN A 113 7.59 14.86 7.69
C ASN A 113 8.41 14.91 8.98
N HIS A 114 9.33 15.86 9.11
CA HIS A 114 10.14 16.07 10.34
C HIS A 114 10.88 14.81 10.81
N GLY A 115 11.44 14.04 9.87
CA GLY A 115 12.16 12.81 10.13
C GLY A 115 11.32 11.55 10.19
N ASN A 116 9.99 11.64 10.10
CA ASN A 116 9.08 10.48 10.16
C ASN A 116 8.74 9.95 8.76
N GLU A 117 8.59 8.62 8.67
CA GLU A 117 8.11 7.95 7.45
C GLU A 117 6.57 7.88 7.44
N THR A 118 5.90 9.03 7.54
CA THR A 118 4.44 9.10 7.58
C THR A 118 3.86 8.94 6.17
N VAL A 119 2.95 7.98 6.00
CA VAL A 119 2.28 7.71 4.72
C VAL A 119 0.77 7.52 4.94
N PRO A 120 -0.08 7.83 3.94
CA PRO A 120 0.26 8.33 2.62
C PRO A 120 0.77 9.77 2.63
N THR A 121 1.89 10.02 1.97
CA THR A 121 2.31 11.38 1.60
C THR A 121 2.09 11.53 0.11
N VAL A 122 1.40 12.57 -0.30
CA VAL A 122 1.02 12.81 -1.70
C VAL A 122 1.63 14.10 -2.17
N VAL A 123 2.26 14.04 -3.34
CA VAL A 123 2.81 15.20 -4.04
C VAL A 123 1.98 15.42 -5.31
N VAL A 124 1.52 16.65 -5.48
CA VAL A 124 0.85 17.12 -6.70
C VAL A 124 1.56 18.39 -7.13
N GLU A 125 2.17 18.37 -8.30
CA GLU A 125 3.05 19.45 -8.76
C GLU A 125 4.11 19.77 -7.68
N ASN A 126 4.05 20.95 -7.06
CA ASN A 126 4.97 21.35 -5.99
C ASN A 126 4.34 21.32 -4.57
N THR A 127 3.11 20.80 -4.46
CA THR A 127 2.40 20.74 -3.17
C THR A 127 2.50 19.37 -2.55
N VAL A 128 3.08 19.30 -1.33
CA VAL A 128 3.20 18.07 -0.54
C VAL A 128 2.16 18.07 0.56
N ARG A 129 1.39 16.98 0.69
CA ARG A 129 0.45 16.78 1.80
C ARG A 129 0.56 15.37 2.38
N THR A 130 0.63 15.30 3.69
CA THR A 130 0.62 14.03 4.46
C THR A 130 -0.79 13.76 4.96
N ASN A 131 -1.25 12.52 4.79
CA ASN A 131 -2.63 12.11 5.05
C ASN A 131 -3.66 13.06 4.42
N PRO A 132 -3.57 13.33 3.11
CA PRO A 132 -4.41 14.33 2.46
C PRO A 132 -5.88 13.90 2.45
N GLU A 133 -6.77 14.88 2.41
CA GLU A 133 -8.18 14.63 2.14
C GLU A 133 -8.37 14.00 0.75
N VAL A 134 -9.23 12.98 0.68
CA VAL A 134 -9.55 12.27 -0.58
C VAL A 134 -10.01 13.21 -1.68
N GLY A 135 -10.80 14.23 -1.31
CA GLY A 135 -11.32 15.24 -2.25
C GLY A 135 -10.22 16.04 -2.94
N TRP A 136 -9.16 16.39 -2.21
CA TRP A 136 -8.00 17.10 -2.77
C TRP A 136 -7.25 16.22 -3.77
N VAL A 137 -6.95 14.98 -3.43
CA VAL A 137 -6.26 14.05 -4.34
C VAL A 137 -7.11 13.76 -5.58
N ARG A 138 -8.43 13.62 -5.40
CA ARG A 138 -9.35 13.37 -6.50
C ARG A 138 -9.36 14.50 -7.52
N ARG A 139 -9.44 15.76 -7.07
CA ARG A 139 -9.38 16.93 -7.97
C ARG A 139 -8.06 16.95 -8.75
N ALA A 140 -6.94 16.79 -8.07
CA ALA A 140 -5.63 16.77 -8.72
C ALA A 140 -5.52 15.71 -9.83
N LEU A 141 -6.02 14.49 -9.58
CA LEU A 141 -6.02 13.40 -10.55
C LEU A 141 -7.00 13.60 -11.71
N GLN A 142 -8.02 14.44 -11.54
CA GLN A 142 -8.97 14.82 -12.58
C GLN A 142 -8.41 15.94 -13.47
N GLU A 143 -7.81 16.95 -12.86
CA GLU A 143 -7.24 18.12 -13.54
C GLU A 143 -6.01 17.75 -14.37
N GLY A 144 -5.09 16.93 -13.82
CA GLY A 144 -3.92 16.43 -14.54
C GLY A 144 -4.25 15.55 -15.76
N SER A 145 -5.49 15.09 -15.90
CA SER A 145 -5.95 14.37 -17.09
C SER A 145 -6.56 15.27 -18.18
N ALA A 146 -6.80 16.52 -17.89
CA ALA A 146 -7.34 17.50 -18.87
C ALA A 146 -6.23 18.20 -19.67
N THR A 147 -4.98 18.08 -19.20
CA THR A 147 -3.78 18.71 -19.80
C THR A 147 -2.86 17.73 -20.53
N ALA A 148 -3.19 16.45 -20.56
CA ALA A 148 -2.46 15.38 -21.25
C ALA A 148 -3.26 14.87 -22.46
#